data_6b2a62165a2e2f3ec14763f48e919ffb
#
_entry.id   6b2a62165a2e2f3ec14763f48e919ffb
#
_cell.length_a   1.000
_cell.length_b   1.000
_cell.length_c   1.000
_cell.angle_alpha   90.00
_cell.angle_beta   90.00
_cell.angle_gamma   90.00
#
_symmetry.space_group_name_H-M   'P 1'
#
loop_
_entity.id
_entity.type
_entity.pdbx_description
1 polymer ?
#
loop_
_entity_poly.entity_id
_entity_poly.type
_entity_poly.pdbx_seq_one_letter_code
_entity_poly.pdbx_strand_id
1 'polypeptide(L)'
;MIFDVTETESDVIEAFLDSRANDQASFTFTPPAEGISKTGTYSQSGTTVTMTVTNHGIAVGETVTLDFTTGSATNGTFIVASAADQNTFSTTAAASATTSGNVTVTVSGACQYVCESWTKSIPYNNRARLSCTFREVFEP
;
A
#
# COMPACT_ATOMS: atom_id res chain seq x y z
N MET A 1 12.53 10.76 -4.09
CA MET A 1 11.38 11.65 -3.78
C MET A 1 11.89 13.06 -3.52
N ILE A 2 11.16 14.08 -3.93
CA ILE A 2 11.55 15.50 -3.73
C ILE A 2 10.44 16.20 -2.95
N PHE A 3 10.82 16.93 -1.89
CA PHE A 3 9.94 17.75 -1.08
C PHE A 3 10.32 19.23 -1.27
N ASP A 4 9.39 20.05 -1.71
CA ASP A 4 9.52 21.52 -1.76
C ASP A 4 8.71 22.10 -0.58
N VAL A 5 9.39 22.51 0.47
CA VAL A 5 8.82 22.89 1.76
C VAL A 5 9.43 24.19 2.29
N THR A 6 8.94 24.70 3.42
CA THR A 6 9.61 25.81 4.14
C THR A 6 10.89 25.31 4.82
N GLU A 7 11.80 26.23 5.19
CA GLU A 7 13.01 25.88 5.94
C GLU A 7 12.67 25.17 7.26
N THR A 8 11.68 25.66 8.00
CA THR A 8 11.26 25.04 9.27
C THR A 8 10.72 23.63 9.09
N GLU A 9 9.92 23.39 8.04
CA GLU A 9 9.44 22.04 7.73
C GLU A 9 10.57 21.12 7.27
N SER A 10 11.54 21.66 6.52
CA SER A 10 12.70 20.90 6.09
C SER A 10 13.57 20.46 7.27
N ASP A 11 13.72 21.28 8.30
CA ASP A 11 14.48 20.95 9.50
C ASP A 11 13.83 19.80 10.29
N VAL A 12 12.49 19.76 10.32
CA VAL A 12 11.75 18.64 10.93
C VAL A 12 11.95 17.32 10.16
N ILE A 13 11.87 17.39 8.82
CA ILE A 13 12.11 16.22 7.97
C ILE A 13 13.56 15.75 8.11
N GLU A 14 14.53 16.68 8.12
CA GLU A 14 15.94 16.40 8.28
C GLU A 14 16.22 15.70 9.62
N ALA A 15 15.69 16.22 10.72
CA ALA A 15 15.82 15.61 12.04
C ALA A 15 15.21 14.18 12.09
N PHE A 16 14.09 13.96 11.40
CA PHE A 16 13.52 12.63 11.27
C PHE A 16 14.45 11.68 10.49
N LEU A 17 14.97 12.12 9.34
CA LEU A 17 15.86 11.30 8.50
C LEU A 17 17.18 10.98 9.24
N ASP A 18 17.75 11.97 9.95
CA ASP A 18 18.96 11.77 10.76
C ASP A 18 18.74 10.75 11.87
N SER A 19 17.57 10.80 12.52
CA SER A 19 17.23 9.82 13.56
C SER A 19 17.13 8.39 13.03
N ARG A 20 16.76 8.23 11.75
CA ARG A 20 16.65 6.92 11.09
C ARG A 20 17.98 6.47 10.48
N ALA A 21 18.81 7.38 9.99
CA ALA A 21 20.11 7.07 9.43
C ALA A 21 21.10 6.50 10.45
N ASN A 22 20.98 6.89 11.72
CA ASN A 22 21.86 6.43 12.78
C ASN A 22 21.64 4.96 13.18
N ASP A 23 20.42 4.45 13.06
CA ASP A 23 20.07 3.06 13.41
C ASP A 23 19.68 2.22 12.19
N GLN A 24 19.62 2.82 11.00
CA GLN A 24 19.13 2.23 9.76
C GLN A 24 17.73 1.59 9.90
N ALA A 25 16.94 2.08 10.85
CA ALA A 25 15.63 1.55 11.12
C ALA A 25 14.68 1.87 9.96
N SER A 26 13.94 0.87 9.54
CA SER A 26 12.85 1.04 8.59
C SER A 26 11.72 1.85 9.22
N PHE A 27 10.94 2.51 8.39
CA PHE A 27 9.74 3.21 8.79
C PHE A 27 8.60 2.95 7.79
N THR A 28 7.39 2.92 8.32
CA THR A 28 6.21 2.77 7.48
C THR A 28 5.88 4.12 6.84
N PHE A 29 5.79 4.13 5.53
CA PHE A 29 5.39 5.29 4.75
C PHE A 29 4.36 4.87 3.71
N THR A 30 3.28 5.62 3.61
CA THR A 30 2.26 5.43 2.58
C THR A 30 2.36 6.58 1.59
N PRO A 31 2.97 6.38 0.43
CA PRO A 31 3.04 7.42 -0.60
C PRO A 31 1.63 7.82 -1.07
N PRO A 32 1.38 9.12 -1.33
CA PRO A 32 0.04 9.61 -1.68
C PRO A 32 -0.58 9.04 -2.97
N ALA A 33 0.10 8.20 -3.71
CA ALA A 33 -0.38 7.64 -4.98
C ALA A 33 -0.18 6.13 -5.13
N GLU A 34 0.26 5.41 -4.10
CA GLU A 34 0.64 4.00 -4.22
C GLU A 34 -0.34 3.00 -3.59
N GLY A 35 -1.52 3.44 -3.21
CA GLY A 35 -2.62 2.52 -2.94
C GLY A 35 -3.22 1.97 -4.23
N ILE A 36 -3.31 0.65 -4.37
CA ILE A 36 -4.08 0.04 -5.45
C ILE A 36 -5.55 0.20 -5.10
N SER A 37 -6.32 0.84 -5.98
CA SER A 37 -7.78 0.81 -5.93
C SER A 37 -8.29 0.41 -7.31
N LYS A 38 -8.83 -0.81 -7.41
CA LYS A 38 -9.31 -1.39 -8.67
C LYS A 38 -10.67 -2.02 -8.49
N THR A 39 -11.47 -1.95 -9.54
CA THR A 39 -12.76 -2.62 -9.59
C THR A 39 -12.67 -3.92 -10.38
N GLY A 40 -13.50 -4.87 -10.02
CA GLY A 40 -13.58 -6.17 -10.66
C GLY A 40 -14.86 -6.91 -10.28
N THR A 41 -14.84 -8.21 -10.46
CA THR A 41 -15.94 -9.10 -10.08
C THR A 41 -15.44 -10.12 -9.05
N TYR A 42 -16.37 -10.68 -8.30
CA TYR A 42 -16.07 -11.77 -7.38
C TYR A 42 -17.06 -12.92 -7.52
N SER A 43 -16.63 -14.09 -7.08
CA SER A 43 -17.46 -15.26 -6.89
C SER A 43 -17.06 -15.94 -5.58
N GLN A 44 -18.01 -16.18 -4.70
CA GLN A 44 -17.82 -16.92 -3.47
C GLN A 44 -18.48 -18.30 -3.59
N SER A 45 -17.72 -19.35 -3.25
CA SER A 45 -18.21 -20.71 -3.10
C SER A 45 -17.67 -21.29 -1.80
N GLY A 46 -18.55 -21.60 -0.89
CA GLY A 46 -18.14 -21.92 0.48
C GLY A 46 -17.47 -20.73 1.15
N THR A 47 -16.31 -20.93 1.73
CA THR A 47 -15.50 -19.87 2.33
C THR A 47 -14.50 -19.25 1.37
N THR A 48 -14.32 -19.82 0.16
CA THR A 48 -13.39 -19.25 -0.82
C THR A 48 -14.05 -18.16 -1.61
N VAL A 49 -13.44 -16.97 -1.58
CA VAL A 49 -13.85 -15.80 -2.39
C VAL A 49 -12.79 -15.58 -3.44
N THR A 50 -13.15 -15.75 -4.69
CA THR A 50 -12.27 -15.52 -5.85
C THR A 50 -12.61 -14.19 -6.50
N MET A 51 -11.63 -13.31 -6.62
CA MET A 51 -11.73 -12.02 -7.30
C MET A 51 -11.12 -12.12 -8.69
N THR A 52 -11.77 -11.47 -9.65
CA THR A 52 -11.26 -11.25 -11.01
C THR A 52 -11.08 -9.76 -11.22
N VAL A 53 -9.83 -9.30 -11.21
CA VAL A 53 -9.41 -7.89 -11.27
C VAL A 53 -8.22 -7.77 -12.20
N THR A 54 -8.39 -7.11 -13.33
CA THR A 54 -7.35 -7.02 -14.38
C THR A 54 -6.06 -6.38 -13.86
N ASN A 55 -4.94 -7.08 -14.05
CA ASN A 55 -3.59 -6.64 -13.66
C ASN A 55 -3.54 -6.14 -12.21
N HIS A 56 -4.06 -6.94 -11.27
CA HIS A 56 -4.22 -6.49 -9.89
C HIS A 56 -2.89 -6.17 -9.18
N GLY A 57 -1.79 -6.85 -9.52
CA GLY A 57 -0.47 -6.61 -8.93
C GLY A 57 -0.38 -6.97 -7.43
N ILE A 58 -1.29 -7.81 -6.94
CA ILE A 58 -1.41 -8.20 -5.53
C ILE A 58 -0.72 -9.55 -5.33
N ALA A 59 0.08 -9.69 -4.27
CA ALA A 59 0.78 -10.92 -3.94
C ALA A 59 0.07 -11.73 -2.84
N VAL A 60 0.43 -13.01 -2.74
CA VAL A 60 -0.04 -13.89 -1.65
C VAL A 60 0.49 -13.38 -0.31
N GLY A 61 -0.36 -13.34 0.70
CA GLY A 61 -0.04 -12.85 2.04
C GLY A 61 -0.31 -11.35 2.23
N GLU A 62 -0.54 -10.59 1.16
CA GLU A 62 -0.92 -9.17 1.29
C GLU A 62 -2.30 -8.99 1.92
N THR A 63 -2.46 -7.86 2.58
CA THR A 63 -3.73 -7.44 3.17
C THR A 63 -4.49 -6.55 2.20
N VAL A 64 -5.72 -6.95 1.86
CA VAL A 64 -6.61 -6.21 0.94
C VAL A 64 -7.91 -5.84 1.65
N THR A 65 -8.43 -4.68 1.33
CA THR A 65 -9.80 -4.28 1.69
C THR A 65 -10.72 -4.54 0.52
N LEU A 66 -11.76 -5.34 0.73
CA LEU A 66 -12.77 -5.70 -0.25
C LEU A 66 -14.08 -5.00 0.08
N ASP A 67 -14.58 -4.22 -0.87
CA ASP A 67 -15.90 -3.61 -0.83
C ASP A 67 -16.77 -4.24 -1.92
N PHE A 68 -17.65 -5.16 -1.52
CA PHE A 68 -18.58 -5.86 -2.43
C PHE A 68 -19.76 -4.94 -2.72
N THR A 69 -19.77 -4.34 -3.89
CA THR A 69 -20.78 -3.34 -4.30
C THR A 69 -22.07 -3.96 -4.77
N THR A 70 -22.07 -5.24 -5.14
CA THR A 70 -23.28 -6.04 -5.46
C THR A 70 -23.10 -7.47 -4.96
N GLY A 71 -24.22 -8.21 -4.83
CA GLY A 71 -24.21 -9.54 -4.24
C GLY A 71 -24.39 -9.46 -2.72
N SER A 72 -24.04 -10.52 -1.99
CA SER A 72 -24.27 -10.64 -0.53
C SER A 72 -23.02 -11.01 0.26
N ALA A 73 -21.81 -10.90 -0.32
CA ALA A 73 -20.57 -11.10 0.40
C ALA A 73 -20.33 -9.97 1.42
N THR A 74 -19.63 -10.26 2.49
CA THR A 74 -19.39 -9.31 3.59
C THR A 74 -18.12 -8.50 3.30
N ASN A 75 -18.26 -7.17 3.31
CA ASN A 75 -17.14 -6.23 3.20
C ASN A 75 -16.16 -6.38 4.36
N GLY A 76 -14.89 -6.12 4.11
CA GLY A 76 -13.88 -6.16 5.15
C GLY A 76 -12.45 -6.23 4.64
N THR A 77 -11.56 -6.49 5.58
CA THR A 77 -10.13 -6.66 5.32
C THR A 77 -9.78 -8.15 5.33
N PHE A 78 -9.07 -8.60 4.33
CA PHE A 78 -8.73 -9.99 4.10
C PHE A 78 -7.25 -10.16 3.78
N ILE A 79 -6.71 -11.35 4.09
CA ILE A 79 -5.38 -11.75 3.64
C ILE A 79 -5.53 -12.56 2.35
N VAL A 80 -4.70 -12.26 1.36
CA VAL A 80 -4.67 -12.97 0.08
C VAL A 80 -4.17 -14.39 0.28
N ALA A 81 -5.01 -15.36 0.04
CA ALA A 81 -4.71 -16.78 0.21
C ALA A 81 -4.01 -17.38 -1.02
N SER A 82 -4.36 -16.92 -2.22
CA SER A 82 -3.69 -17.32 -3.47
C SER A 82 -3.77 -16.19 -4.51
N ALA A 83 -2.76 -16.10 -5.36
CA ALA A 83 -2.74 -15.28 -6.57
C ALA A 83 -2.42 -16.20 -7.73
N ALA A 84 -3.46 -16.67 -8.43
CA ALA A 84 -3.33 -17.69 -9.46
C ALA A 84 -2.68 -17.17 -10.74
N ASP A 85 -2.97 -15.89 -11.08
CA ASP A 85 -2.42 -15.17 -12.22
C ASP A 85 -2.52 -13.67 -12.00
N GLN A 86 -2.17 -12.85 -13.00
CA GLN A 86 -2.21 -11.38 -12.93
C GLN A 86 -3.63 -10.79 -12.77
N ASN A 87 -4.66 -11.59 -13.01
CA ASN A 87 -6.04 -11.14 -13.03
C ASN A 87 -6.91 -11.80 -11.96
N THR A 88 -6.40 -12.83 -11.28
CA THR A 88 -7.20 -13.66 -10.37
C THR A 88 -6.47 -13.90 -9.05
N PHE A 89 -7.11 -13.57 -7.96
CA PHE A 89 -6.65 -13.91 -6.62
C PHE A 89 -7.81 -14.36 -5.72
N SER A 90 -7.51 -15.03 -4.62
CA SER A 90 -8.54 -15.48 -3.68
C SER A 90 -8.23 -15.10 -2.23
N THR A 91 -9.30 -15.00 -1.45
CA THR A 91 -9.26 -14.80 0.00
C THR A 91 -10.20 -15.80 0.68
N THR A 92 -10.12 -15.91 2.01
CA THR A 92 -11.00 -16.77 2.80
C THR A 92 -11.98 -15.94 3.61
N ALA A 93 -13.29 -16.14 3.37
CA ALA A 93 -14.34 -15.53 4.16
C ALA A 93 -14.60 -16.31 5.46
N ALA A 94 -15.05 -15.62 6.51
CA ALA A 94 -15.41 -16.24 7.78
C ALA A 94 -16.68 -17.10 7.67
N ALA A 95 -17.61 -16.72 6.78
CA ALA A 95 -18.87 -17.42 6.58
C ALA A 95 -18.93 -18.09 5.19
N SER A 96 -19.50 -19.29 5.15
CA SER A 96 -19.77 -20.00 3.89
C SER A 96 -20.97 -19.40 3.18
N ALA A 97 -20.81 -19.10 1.89
CA ALA A 97 -21.89 -18.59 1.05
C ALA A 97 -21.70 -19.01 -0.42
N THR A 98 -22.76 -18.87 -1.20
CA THR A 98 -22.71 -18.96 -2.67
C THR A 98 -23.28 -17.66 -3.21
N THR A 99 -22.40 -16.76 -3.66
CA THR A 99 -22.76 -15.42 -4.14
C THR A 99 -21.74 -14.90 -5.13
N SER A 100 -22.13 -13.95 -5.95
CA SER A 100 -21.25 -13.28 -6.90
C SER A 100 -21.70 -11.85 -7.13
N GLY A 101 -20.80 -11.02 -7.65
CA GLY A 101 -21.10 -9.62 -7.94
C GLY A 101 -19.87 -8.80 -8.28
N ASN A 102 -19.98 -7.50 -8.08
CA ASN A 102 -18.89 -6.55 -8.28
C ASN A 102 -18.16 -6.27 -6.96
N VAL A 103 -16.87 -6.00 -7.08
CA VAL A 103 -16.01 -5.67 -5.93
C VAL A 103 -15.09 -4.52 -6.26
N THR A 104 -14.84 -3.66 -5.29
CA THR A 104 -13.72 -2.73 -5.29
C THR A 104 -12.66 -3.29 -4.36
N VAL A 105 -11.45 -3.44 -4.87
CA VAL A 105 -10.28 -3.94 -4.13
C VAL A 105 -9.35 -2.77 -3.86
N THR A 106 -9.03 -2.56 -2.59
CA THR A 106 -8.07 -1.54 -2.17
C THR A 106 -6.93 -2.22 -1.41
N VAL A 107 -5.70 -1.94 -1.83
CA VAL A 107 -4.49 -2.31 -1.09
C VAL A 107 -3.91 -1.03 -0.52
N SER A 108 -3.67 -1.03 0.78
CA SER A 108 -2.96 0.07 1.42
C SER A 108 -1.48 -0.02 1.06
N GLY A 109 -0.94 1.01 0.43
CA GLY A 109 0.48 1.10 0.08
C GLY A 109 1.40 1.36 1.28
N ALA A 110 1.09 0.78 2.45
CA ALA A 110 1.93 0.89 3.64
C ALA A 110 3.12 -0.07 3.51
N CYS A 111 4.18 0.37 2.86
CA CYS A 111 5.45 -0.34 2.77
C CYS A 111 6.44 0.21 3.79
N GLN A 112 7.43 -0.60 4.17
CA GLN A 112 8.55 -0.16 5.00
C GLN A 112 9.68 0.33 4.11
N TYR A 113 10.25 1.46 4.47
CA TYR A 113 11.31 2.11 3.70
C TYR A 113 12.50 2.43 4.59
N VAL A 114 13.68 2.36 4.01
CA VAL A 114 14.92 2.90 4.56
C VAL A 114 15.35 4.08 3.71
N CYS A 115 15.75 5.19 4.32
CA CYS A 115 16.34 6.31 3.60
C CYS A 115 17.83 6.01 3.35
N GLU A 116 18.21 5.84 2.10
CA GLU A 116 19.60 5.56 1.72
C GLU A 116 20.46 6.84 1.67
N SER A 117 19.86 7.92 1.23
CA SER A 117 20.54 9.21 1.13
C SER A 117 19.54 10.35 1.01
N TRP A 118 19.95 11.52 1.47
CA TRP A 118 19.18 12.75 1.27
C TRP A 118 20.11 13.95 1.09
N THR A 119 19.61 14.99 0.41
CA THR A 119 20.28 16.26 0.22
C THR A 119 19.31 17.41 0.40
N LYS A 120 19.75 18.49 1.05
CA LYS A 120 19.00 19.71 1.22
C LYS A 120 19.62 20.84 0.40
N SER A 121 18.81 21.58 -0.31
CA SER A 121 19.20 22.83 -0.95
C SER A 121 18.22 23.93 -0.59
N ILE A 122 18.71 25.16 -0.41
CA ILE A 122 17.91 26.34 -0.09
C ILE A 122 18.00 27.31 -1.28
N PRO A 123 17.11 27.15 -2.30
CA PRO A 123 17.17 27.96 -3.50
C PRO A 123 16.74 29.40 -3.28
N TYR A 124 15.88 29.66 -2.28
CA TYR A 124 15.37 30.97 -1.93
C TYR A 124 15.16 31.09 -0.41
N ASN A 125 15.07 32.32 0.09
CA ASN A 125 14.78 32.58 1.50
C ASN A 125 13.45 31.91 1.92
N ASN A 126 13.47 31.17 3.03
CA ASN A 126 12.34 30.42 3.59
C ASN A 126 11.75 29.34 2.64
N ARG A 127 12.57 28.83 1.71
CA ARG A 127 12.21 27.69 0.84
C ARG A 127 13.35 26.70 0.79
N ALA A 128 13.07 25.46 1.12
CA ALA A 128 14.02 24.36 1.06
C ALA A 128 13.52 23.26 0.12
N ARG A 129 14.45 22.65 -0.56
CA ARG A 129 14.20 21.43 -1.36
C ARG A 129 15.02 20.30 -0.78
N LEU A 130 14.33 19.25 -0.31
CA LEU A 130 14.95 17.99 0.08
C LEU A 130 14.76 16.97 -1.04
N SER A 131 15.85 16.33 -1.43
CA SER A 131 15.84 15.18 -2.35
C SER A 131 16.26 13.96 -1.56
N CYS A 132 15.36 12.96 -1.46
CA CYS A 132 15.56 11.75 -0.68
C CYS A 132 15.48 10.52 -1.59
N THR A 133 16.38 9.56 -1.35
CA THR A 133 16.34 8.24 -1.99
C THR A 133 15.90 7.23 -0.94
N PHE A 134 14.77 6.59 -1.18
CA PHE A 134 14.23 5.55 -0.32
C PHE A 134 14.34 4.20 -1.01
N ARG A 135 14.65 3.18 -0.24
CA ARG A 135 14.59 1.78 -0.64
C ARG A 135 13.53 1.07 0.19
N GLU A 136 12.63 0.38 -0.49
CA GLU A 136 11.68 -0.50 0.16
C GLU A 136 12.41 -1.69 0.79
N VAL A 137 11.99 -2.06 2.00
CA VAL A 137 12.53 -3.20 2.73
C VAL A 137 11.39 -4.09 3.20
N PHE A 138 11.62 -5.38 3.14
CA PHE A 138 10.72 -6.38 3.68
C PHE A 138 11.35 -6.90 4.96
N GLU A 139 10.87 -6.41 6.10
CA GLU A 139 11.25 -6.98 7.38
C GLU A 139 10.28 -8.11 7.74
N PRO A 140 10.81 -9.27 8.18
CA PRO A 140 9.99 -10.43 8.54
C PRO A 140 9.14 -10.20 9.80
#